data_3e071697f577b1eef177ebcc1c4ffb86
#
_entry.id   3e071697f577b1eef177ebcc1c4ffb86
#
_cell.length_a   1.000
_cell.length_b   1.000
_cell.length_c   1.000
_cell.angle_alpha   90.00
_cell.angle_beta   90.00
_cell.angle_gamma   90.00
#
_symmetry.space_group_name_H-M   'P 1'
#
loop_
_entity.id
_entity.type
_entity.pdbx_description
1 polymer ?
#
loop_
_entity_poly.entity_id
_entity_poly.type
_entity_poly.pdbx_seq_one_letter_code
_entity_poly.pdbx_strand_id
1 'polypeptide(L)'
;MRKTIATLVVLSLILIGYTAWPLYDLFVLVRAIETRDVGTVTRHVYFDRVRISLTDQIVAAYLRRTGIQISPLARSMAGAALSIADPVVKKLISPEALSELLAVGWPVAVVPDPLPGTIGITRGTMGTIWQVFANSEYGLGRFEVAAPAALPPQQRFGLTFRLLQWRWRLVAVTLPENIQNLLADEVIKVTRR
;
A
#
# COMPACT_ATOMS: atom_id res chain seq x y z
N MET A 1 -30.39 -30.44 -18.16
CA MET A 1 -29.23 -29.88 -18.86
C MET A 1 -29.29 -28.37 -19.09
N ARG A 2 -30.34 -27.79 -19.75
CA ARG A 2 -30.40 -26.31 -19.97
C ARG A 2 -30.36 -25.48 -18.68
N LYS A 3 -31.05 -25.89 -17.60
CA LYS A 3 -31.05 -25.18 -16.31
C LYS A 3 -29.66 -25.20 -15.62
N THR A 4 -28.97 -26.35 -15.69
CA THR A 4 -27.61 -26.49 -15.10
C THR A 4 -26.59 -25.61 -15.84
N ILE A 5 -26.67 -25.54 -17.16
CA ILE A 5 -25.82 -24.68 -17.99
C ILE A 5 -26.09 -23.19 -17.65
N ALA A 6 -27.36 -22.79 -17.57
CA ALA A 6 -27.74 -21.44 -17.21
C ALA A 6 -27.22 -21.06 -15.82
N THR A 7 -27.32 -21.94 -14.82
CA THR A 7 -26.79 -21.71 -13.48
C THR A 7 -25.25 -21.54 -13.49
N LEU A 8 -24.54 -22.39 -14.23
CA LEU A 8 -23.08 -22.29 -14.37
C LEU A 8 -22.65 -20.98 -15.03
N VAL A 9 -23.37 -20.56 -16.09
CA VAL A 9 -23.09 -19.27 -16.76
C VAL A 9 -23.30 -18.09 -15.79
N VAL A 10 -24.40 -18.07 -15.05
CA VAL A 10 -24.67 -17.01 -14.07
C VAL A 10 -23.60 -16.99 -12.98
N LEU A 11 -23.21 -18.15 -12.45
CA LEU A 11 -22.16 -18.23 -11.43
C LEU A 11 -20.81 -17.71 -11.97
N SER A 12 -20.46 -18.07 -13.20
CA SER A 12 -19.25 -17.61 -13.87
C SER A 12 -19.25 -16.08 -14.06
N LEU A 13 -20.38 -15.50 -14.45
CA LEU A 13 -20.52 -14.05 -14.61
C LEU A 13 -20.39 -13.32 -13.27
N ILE A 14 -20.95 -13.86 -12.20
CA ILE A 14 -20.81 -13.30 -10.84
C ILE A 14 -19.34 -13.37 -10.41
N LEU A 15 -18.66 -14.48 -10.65
CA LEU A 15 -17.25 -14.65 -10.29
C LEU A 15 -16.35 -13.67 -11.08
N ILE A 16 -16.58 -13.53 -12.39
CA ILE A 16 -15.85 -12.57 -13.23
C ILE A 16 -16.10 -11.14 -12.74
N GLY A 17 -17.34 -10.78 -12.46
CA GLY A 17 -17.68 -9.45 -11.92
C GLY A 17 -17.01 -9.19 -10.58
N TYR A 18 -16.99 -10.17 -9.68
CA TYR A 18 -16.36 -10.07 -8.38
C TYR A 18 -14.84 -9.87 -8.47
N THR A 19 -14.17 -10.57 -9.40
CA THR A 19 -12.71 -10.45 -9.60
C THR A 19 -12.32 -9.20 -10.39
N ALA A 20 -13.15 -8.74 -11.32
CA ALA A 20 -12.89 -7.53 -12.10
C ALA A 20 -13.10 -6.23 -11.30
N TRP A 21 -13.99 -6.23 -10.32
CA TRP A 21 -14.33 -5.04 -9.54
C TRP A 21 -13.14 -4.42 -8.80
N PRO A 22 -12.34 -5.16 -7.98
CA PRO A 22 -11.18 -4.56 -7.31
C PRO A 22 -10.12 -4.07 -8.27
N LEU A 23 -9.96 -4.71 -9.44
CA LEU A 23 -9.05 -4.24 -10.49
C LEU A 23 -9.49 -2.88 -11.05
N TYR A 24 -10.78 -2.68 -11.26
CA TYR A 24 -11.30 -1.38 -11.69
C TYR A 24 -10.97 -0.28 -10.68
N ASP A 25 -11.25 -0.49 -9.39
CA ASP A 25 -10.96 0.48 -8.33
C ASP A 25 -9.44 0.73 -8.19
N LEU A 26 -8.60 -0.30 -8.37
CA LEU A 26 -7.15 -0.17 -8.44
C LEU A 26 -6.73 0.75 -9.59
N PHE A 27 -7.24 0.54 -10.81
CA PHE A 27 -6.91 1.38 -11.96
C PHE A 27 -7.39 2.83 -11.79
N VAL A 28 -8.57 3.03 -11.20
CA VAL A 28 -9.06 4.38 -10.86
C VAL A 28 -8.12 5.06 -9.87
N LEU A 29 -7.67 4.35 -8.83
CA LEU A 29 -6.73 4.89 -7.87
C LEU A 29 -5.37 5.22 -8.51
N VAL A 30 -4.79 4.31 -9.30
CA VAL A 30 -3.52 4.54 -10.00
C VAL A 30 -3.61 5.75 -10.92
N ARG A 31 -4.71 5.89 -11.66
CA ARG A 31 -4.95 7.07 -12.50
C ARG A 31 -5.03 8.35 -11.67
N ALA A 32 -5.73 8.32 -10.53
CA ALA A 32 -5.84 9.46 -9.63
C ALA A 32 -4.49 9.88 -9.04
N ILE A 33 -3.63 8.91 -8.73
CA ILE A 33 -2.25 9.13 -8.28
C ILE A 33 -1.44 9.83 -9.39
N GLU A 34 -1.48 9.32 -10.63
CA GLU A 34 -0.77 9.90 -11.77
C GLU A 34 -1.23 11.34 -12.08
N THR A 35 -2.53 11.60 -12.02
CA THR A 35 -3.11 12.92 -12.32
C THR A 35 -3.15 13.86 -11.13
N ARG A 36 -2.64 13.41 -9.95
CA ARG A 36 -2.69 14.15 -8.68
C ARG A 36 -4.11 14.57 -8.30
N ASP A 37 -5.10 13.73 -8.61
CA ASP A 37 -6.50 13.95 -8.20
C ASP A 37 -6.68 13.55 -6.74
N VAL A 38 -6.38 14.50 -5.85
CA VAL A 38 -6.48 14.34 -4.39
C VAL A 38 -7.90 13.94 -3.97
N GLY A 39 -8.93 14.46 -4.66
CA GLY A 39 -10.33 14.15 -4.34
C GLY A 39 -10.67 12.68 -4.57
N THR A 40 -10.21 12.12 -5.68
CA THR A 40 -10.40 10.68 -5.98
C THR A 40 -9.54 9.80 -5.05
N VAL A 41 -8.29 10.18 -4.77
CA VAL A 41 -7.44 9.47 -3.80
C VAL A 41 -8.11 9.41 -2.44
N THR A 42 -8.63 10.53 -1.93
CA THR A 42 -9.31 10.58 -0.63
C THR A 42 -10.53 9.66 -0.56
N ARG A 43 -11.27 9.49 -1.65
CA ARG A 43 -12.42 8.58 -1.70
C ARG A 43 -12.04 7.09 -1.73
N HIS A 44 -10.89 6.74 -2.32
CA HIS A 44 -10.45 5.35 -2.50
C HIS A 44 -9.45 4.87 -1.44
N VAL A 45 -8.93 5.75 -0.59
CA VAL A 45 -7.99 5.43 0.49
C VAL A 45 -8.65 5.54 1.85
N TYR A 46 -8.42 4.57 2.71
CA TYR A 46 -8.82 4.62 4.12
C TYR A 46 -7.61 4.99 4.98
N PHE A 47 -7.37 6.30 5.11
CA PHE A 47 -6.15 6.87 5.67
C PHE A 47 -5.81 6.38 7.08
N ASP A 48 -6.81 6.19 7.96
CA ASP A 48 -6.57 5.68 9.32
C ASP A 48 -5.92 4.30 9.32
N ARG A 49 -6.36 3.41 8.42
CA ARG A 49 -5.80 2.07 8.28
C ARG A 49 -4.42 2.09 7.62
N VAL A 50 -4.25 2.91 6.59
CA VAL A 50 -2.94 3.09 5.93
C VAL A 50 -1.93 3.66 6.91
N ARG A 51 -2.32 4.62 7.77
CA ARG A 51 -1.49 5.16 8.84
C ARG A 51 -0.99 4.06 9.79
N ILE A 52 -1.88 3.22 10.27
CA ILE A 52 -1.52 2.09 11.15
C ILE A 52 -0.51 1.18 10.43
N SER A 53 -0.80 0.79 9.18
CA SER A 53 0.08 -0.07 8.38
C SER A 53 1.49 0.52 8.20
N LEU A 54 1.60 1.80 7.88
CA LEU A 54 2.88 2.49 7.72
C LEU A 54 3.62 2.60 9.06
N THR A 55 2.91 2.94 10.13
CA THR A 55 3.50 3.03 11.48
C THR A 55 4.11 1.70 11.90
N ASP A 56 3.37 0.60 11.76
CA ASP A 56 3.83 -0.73 12.13
C ASP A 56 5.11 -1.13 11.38
N GLN A 57 5.19 -0.82 10.10
CA GLN A 57 6.36 -1.13 9.25
C GLN A 57 7.58 -0.29 9.65
N ILE A 58 7.39 1.02 9.86
CA ILE A 58 8.48 1.94 10.25
C ILE A 58 9.00 1.57 11.63
N VAL A 59 8.11 1.28 12.59
CA VAL A 59 8.51 0.82 13.94
C VAL A 59 9.26 -0.50 13.86
N ALA A 60 8.76 -1.47 13.08
CA ALA A 60 9.44 -2.74 12.92
C ALA A 60 10.84 -2.58 12.29
N ALA A 61 10.99 -1.69 11.30
CA ALA A 61 12.28 -1.37 10.70
C ALA A 61 13.22 -0.66 11.71
N TYR A 62 12.70 0.30 12.46
CA TYR A 62 13.45 0.98 13.53
C TYR A 62 14.00 -0.01 14.57
N LEU A 63 13.18 -0.95 15.04
CA LEU A 63 13.60 -1.97 15.99
C LEU A 63 14.67 -2.90 15.43
N ARG A 64 14.53 -3.32 14.17
CA ARG A 64 15.56 -4.12 13.49
C ARG A 64 16.89 -3.37 13.40
N ARG A 65 16.85 -2.06 13.07
CA ARG A 65 18.04 -1.22 12.92
C ARG A 65 18.75 -0.89 14.24
N THR A 66 17.98 -0.74 15.32
CA THR A 66 18.54 -0.41 16.65
C THR A 66 18.94 -1.62 17.48
N GLY A 67 18.58 -2.85 17.04
CA GLY A 67 18.83 -4.08 17.80
C GLY A 67 17.97 -4.20 19.07
N ILE A 68 16.99 -3.33 19.27
CA ILE A 68 16.12 -3.34 20.43
C ILE A 68 15.14 -4.51 20.30
N GLN A 69 15.29 -5.52 21.15
CA GLN A 69 14.32 -6.61 21.24
C GLN A 69 13.18 -6.20 22.17
N ILE A 70 12.03 -5.89 21.57
CA ILE A 70 10.80 -5.68 22.34
C ILE A 70 10.08 -7.02 22.47
N SER A 71 9.78 -7.42 23.71
CA SER A 71 8.97 -8.61 23.96
C SER A 71 7.60 -8.50 23.27
N PRO A 72 6.95 -9.62 22.91
CA PRO A 72 5.61 -9.60 22.33
C PRO A 72 4.59 -8.83 23.18
N LEU A 73 4.75 -8.89 24.51
CA LEU A 73 3.91 -8.16 25.45
C LEU A 73 4.14 -6.65 25.40
N ALA A 74 5.39 -6.21 25.27
CA ALA A 74 5.72 -4.79 25.14
C ALA A 74 5.29 -4.23 23.77
N ARG A 75 5.19 -5.07 22.74
CA ARG A 75 4.66 -4.70 21.43
C ARG A 75 3.16 -4.43 21.44
N SER A 76 2.39 -5.16 22.27
CA SER A 76 0.96 -4.90 22.48
C SER A 76 0.68 -3.66 23.33
N MET A 77 1.66 -3.24 24.16
CA MET A 77 1.62 -2.01 24.96
C MET A 77 2.23 -0.79 24.20
N ALA A 78 2.43 -0.91 22.91
CA ALA A 78 3.27 -0.07 22.05
C ALA A 78 2.73 1.36 21.76
N GLY A 79 1.96 1.96 22.64
CA GLY A 79 1.65 3.39 22.57
C GLY A 79 2.91 4.26 22.50
N ALA A 80 3.99 3.85 23.17
CA ALA A 80 5.29 4.54 23.11
C ALA A 80 5.99 4.40 21.73
N ALA A 81 5.90 3.23 21.08
CA ALA A 81 6.49 3.02 19.76
C ALA A 81 5.74 3.79 18.66
N LEU A 82 4.41 3.95 18.81
CA LEU A 82 3.59 4.79 17.92
C LEU A 82 4.03 6.26 17.96
N SER A 83 4.37 6.79 19.14
CA SER A 83 4.82 8.18 19.29
C SER A 83 6.17 8.45 18.62
N ILE A 84 7.05 7.45 18.53
CA ILE A 84 8.37 7.59 17.91
C ILE A 84 8.27 7.75 16.38
N ALA A 85 7.40 6.98 15.73
CA ALA A 85 7.21 7.03 14.28
C ALA A 85 6.26 8.17 13.83
N ASP A 86 5.45 8.70 14.73
CA ASP A 86 4.37 9.67 14.43
C ASP A 86 4.85 10.92 13.64
N PRO A 87 6.01 11.55 13.92
CA PRO A 87 6.45 12.70 13.15
C PRO A 87 6.75 12.38 11.67
N VAL A 88 7.26 11.18 11.41
CA VAL A 88 7.55 10.70 10.04
C VAL A 88 6.28 10.27 9.35
N VAL A 89 5.42 9.50 10.02
CA VAL A 89 4.15 9.03 9.48
C VAL A 89 3.21 10.18 9.17
N LYS A 90 3.12 11.20 10.03
CA LYS A 90 2.30 12.39 9.76
C LYS A 90 2.65 13.10 8.46
N LYS A 91 3.92 13.12 8.09
CA LYS A 91 4.37 13.70 6.82
C LYS A 91 3.96 12.86 5.61
N LEU A 92 3.79 11.54 5.76
CA LEU A 92 3.47 10.61 4.69
C LEU A 92 1.97 10.39 4.47
N ILE A 93 1.14 10.70 5.49
CA ILE A 93 -0.25 10.27 5.50
C ILE A 93 -1.21 11.29 4.86
N SER A 94 -0.75 12.45 4.42
CA SER A 94 -1.61 13.33 3.65
C SER A 94 -1.93 12.72 2.28
N PRO A 95 -3.10 13.01 1.69
CA PRO A 95 -3.44 12.51 0.36
C PRO A 95 -2.40 12.88 -0.70
N GLU A 96 -1.82 14.06 -0.60
CA GLU A 96 -0.79 14.58 -1.49
C GLU A 96 0.52 13.79 -1.32
N ALA A 97 1.01 13.67 -0.06
CA ALA A 97 2.26 12.98 0.24
C ALA A 97 2.19 11.48 -0.09
N LEU A 98 1.05 10.82 0.20
CA LEU A 98 0.83 9.42 -0.16
C LEU A 98 0.79 9.24 -1.68
N SER A 99 0.10 10.14 -2.39
CA SER A 99 0.05 10.10 -3.85
C SER A 99 1.44 10.29 -4.46
N GLU A 100 2.23 11.21 -3.92
CA GLU A 100 3.59 11.46 -4.37
C GLU A 100 4.51 10.27 -4.09
N LEU A 101 4.45 9.71 -2.87
CA LEU A 101 5.18 8.49 -2.52
C LEU A 101 4.90 7.35 -3.50
N LEU A 102 3.63 7.11 -3.81
CA LEU A 102 3.25 6.04 -4.72
C LEU A 102 3.59 6.36 -6.19
N ALA A 103 3.42 7.61 -6.63
CA ALA A 103 3.70 8.03 -8.01
C ALA A 103 5.21 8.03 -8.34
N VAL A 104 6.03 8.49 -7.40
CA VAL A 104 7.49 8.62 -7.58
C VAL A 104 8.22 7.37 -7.11
N GLY A 105 7.63 6.61 -6.18
CA GLY A 105 8.28 5.47 -5.53
C GLY A 105 9.25 5.89 -4.43
N TRP A 106 9.13 7.12 -3.91
CA TRP A 106 10.05 7.71 -2.95
C TRP A 106 9.34 8.66 -1.97
N PRO A 107 9.66 8.63 -0.68
CA PRO A 107 9.01 9.48 0.32
C PRO A 107 9.55 10.92 0.32
N VAL A 108 9.29 11.67 -0.75
CA VAL A 108 9.80 13.05 -0.97
C VAL A 108 9.45 13.98 0.20
N ALA A 109 8.29 13.81 0.82
CA ALA A 109 7.86 14.60 1.98
C ALA A 109 8.75 14.43 3.23
N VAL A 110 9.55 13.35 3.28
CA VAL A 110 10.47 13.03 4.39
C VAL A 110 11.91 13.18 3.96
N VAL A 111 12.26 12.69 2.78
CA VAL A 111 13.60 12.75 2.19
C VAL A 111 13.47 13.39 0.80
N PRO A 112 13.83 14.67 0.65
CA PRO A 112 13.60 15.43 -0.57
C PRO A 112 14.34 14.90 -1.80
N ASP A 113 15.55 14.35 -1.60
CA ASP A 113 16.41 13.91 -2.69
C ASP A 113 16.19 12.41 -3.00
N PRO A 114 15.44 12.06 -4.06
CA PRO A 114 15.21 10.68 -4.43
C PRO A 114 16.49 10.01 -4.95
N LEU A 115 16.68 8.73 -4.58
CA LEU A 115 17.75 7.94 -5.15
C LEU A 115 17.51 7.66 -6.64
N PRO A 116 18.56 7.66 -7.47
CA PRO A 116 18.43 7.27 -8.88
C PRO A 116 17.84 5.86 -9.01
N GLY A 117 16.92 5.68 -9.96
CA GLY A 117 16.31 4.36 -10.24
C GLY A 117 15.07 4.03 -9.39
N THR A 118 14.55 4.98 -8.60
CA THR A 118 13.24 4.79 -7.95
C THR A 118 12.13 4.72 -8.99
N ILE A 119 11.24 3.75 -8.85
CA ILE A 119 10.13 3.52 -9.77
C ILE A 119 8.83 3.52 -8.96
N GLY A 120 7.95 4.46 -9.28
CA GLY A 120 6.63 4.56 -8.68
C GLY A 120 5.59 3.70 -9.38
N ILE A 121 4.38 3.75 -8.84
CA ILE A 121 3.20 3.05 -9.34
C ILE A 121 2.49 3.97 -10.32
N THR A 122 2.59 3.65 -11.60
CA THR A 122 1.89 4.30 -12.70
C THR A 122 1.22 3.24 -13.56
N ARG A 123 0.33 3.66 -14.47
CA ARG A 123 -0.26 2.71 -15.42
C ARG A 123 0.80 2.00 -16.27
N GLY A 124 1.88 2.71 -16.63
CA GLY A 124 2.99 2.13 -17.38
C GLY A 124 3.82 1.13 -16.57
N THR A 125 4.00 1.35 -15.26
CA THR A 125 4.80 0.48 -14.38
C THR A 125 4.00 -0.65 -13.75
N MET A 126 2.67 -0.58 -13.73
CA MET A 126 1.79 -1.67 -13.28
C MET A 126 1.95 -2.93 -14.14
N GLY A 127 2.33 -2.75 -15.41
CA GLY A 127 2.40 -3.84 -16.38
C GLY A 127 1.05 -4.13 -17.05
N THR A 128 0.99 -5.27 -17.75
CA THR A 128 -0.25 -5.72 -18.40
C THR A 128 -1.27 -6.19 -17.37
N ILE A 129 -2.56 -6.23 -17.73
CA ILE A 129 -3.63 -6.73 -16.86
C ILE A 129 -3.36 -8.16 -16.35
N TRP A 130 -2.71 -8.99 -17.17
CA TRP A 130 -2.32 -10.35 -16.80
C TRP A 130 -1.20 -10.36 -15.76
N GLN A 131 -0.24 -9.43 -15.85
CA GLN A 131 0.82 -9.28 -14.83
C GLN A 131 0.24 -8.76 -13.52
N VAL A 132 -0.69 -7.81 -13.56
CA VAL A 132 -1.42 -7.36 -12.37
C VAL A 132 -2.15 -8.53 -11.74
N PHE A 133 -2.90 -9.29 -12.53
CA PHE A 133 -3.64 -10.47 -12.05
C PHE A 133 -2.71 -11.53 -11.44
N ALA A 134 -1.59 -11.83 -12.11
CA ALA A 134 -0.61 -12.82 -11.64
C ALA A 134 0.14 -12.38 -10.37
N ASN A 135 0.25 -11.07 -10.12
CA ASN A 135 0.86 -10.50 -8.90
C ASN A 135 -0.19 -10.08 -7.86
N SER A 136 -1.41 -10.60 -7.98
CA SER A 136 -2.52 -10.27 -7.09
C SER A 136 -2.97 -11.50 -6.31
N GLU A 137 -3.35 -11.26 -5.07
CA GLU A 137 -3.99 -12.27 -4.21
C GLU A 137 -5.43 -11.87 -3.92
N TYR A 138 -6.35 -12.81 -4.16
CA TYR A 138 -7.77 -12.61 -3.96
C TYR A 138 -8.24 -13.39 -2.73
N GLY A 139 -8.89 -12.69 -1.82
CA GLY A 139 -9.59 -13.26 -0.67
C GLY A 139 -11.04 -12.77 -0.59
N LEU A 140 -11.79 -13.27 0.37
CA LEU A 140 -13.16 -12.82 0.59
C LEU A 140 -13.16 -11.37 1.12
N GLY A 141 -13.54 -10.40 0.26
CA GLY A 141 -13.51 -8.97 0.60
C GLY A 141 -12.10 -8.39 0.80
N ARG A 142 -11.05 -9.10 0.35
CA ARG A 142 -9.65 -8.65 0.38
C ARG A 142 -9.03 -8.87 -0.99
N PHE A 143 -8.30 -7.88 -1.45
CA PHE A 143 -7.54 -7.93 -2.68
C PHE A 143 -6.17 -7.29 -2.43
N GLU A 144 -5.11 -7.99 -2.80
CA GLU A 144 -3.73 -7.50 -2.68
C GLU A 144 -3.04 -7.54 -4.03
N VAL A 145 -2.23 -6.53 -4.30
CA VAL A 145 -1.42 -6.47 -5.51
C VAL A 145 -0.06 -5.90 -5.20
N ALA A 146 0.99 -6.47 -5.78
CA ALA A 146 2.35 -5.99 -5.68
C ALA A 146 2.78 -5.29 -6.98
N ALA A 147 3.21 -4.04 -6.88
CA ALA A 147 3.61 -3.20 -8.00
C ALA A 147 4.86 -2.36 -7.66
N PRO A 148 5.68 -1.95 -8.63
CA PRO A 148 5.66 -2.28 -10.08
C PRO A 148 5.98 -3.73 -10.39
N ALA A 149 5.33 -4.30 -11.40
CA ALA A 149 5.51 -5.72 -11.76
C ALA A 149 6.93 -6.06 -12.27
N ALA A 150 7.62 -5.07 -12.83
CA ALA A 150 8.99 -5.23 -13.37
C ALA A 150 10.08 -5.36 -12.30
N LEU A 151 9.79 -4.94 -11.06
CA LEU A 151 10.77 -4.99 -9.96
C LEU A 151 10.78 -6.35 -9.25
N PRO A 152 11.90 -6.73 -8.59
CA PRO A 152 11.94 -7.87 -7.68
C PRO A 152 10.90 -7.72 -6.54
N PRO A 153 10.35 -8.82 -5.99
CA PRO A 153 9.30 -8.76 -4.96
C PRO A 153 9.62 -7.86 -3.76
N GLN A 154 10.89 -7.84 -3.32
CA GLN A 154 11.36 -7.04 -2.17
C GLN A 154 11.38 -5.52 -2.44
N GLN A 155 11.34 -5.12 -3.70
CA GLN A 155 11.36 -3.72 -4.14
C GLN A 155 9.98 -3.23 -4.60
N ARG A 156 8.95 -4.07 -4.50
CA ARG A 156 7.58 -3.69 -4.86
C ARG A 156 6.83 -3.09 -3.69
N PHE A 157 5.94 -2.17 -4.01
CA PHE A 157 4.90 -1.76 -3.08
C PHE A 157 3.80 -2.82 -3.05
N GLY A 158 3.34 -3.19 -1.87
CA GLY A 158 2.11 -3.98 -1.71
C GLY A 158 0.93 -3.05 -1.46
N LEU A 159 -0.14 -3.22 -2.22
CA LEU A 159 -1.37 -2.47 -2.04
C LEU A 159 -2.46 -3.44 -1.61
N THR A 160 -2.98 -3.25 -0.39
CA THR A 160 -4.07 -4.07 0.14
C THR A 160 -5.38 -3.30 0.11
N PHE A 161 -6.34 -3.84 -0.62
CA PHE A 161 -7.70 -3.32 -0.69
C PHE A 161 -8.65 -4.17 0.15
N ARG A 162 -9.66 -3.52 0.73
CA ARG A 162 -10.79 -4.19 1.37
C ARG A 162 -12.11 -3.66 0.85
N LEU A 163 -13.07 -4.57 0.72
CA LEU A 163 -14.45 -4.22 0.39
C LEU A 163 -15.12 -3.67 1.65
N LEU A 164 -15.32 -2.34 1.68
CA LEU A 164 -15.94 -1.61 2.78
C LEU A 164 -17.14 -0.85 2.25
N GLN A 165 -18.34 -1.10 2.79
CA GLN A 165 -19.58 -0.43 2.35
C GLN A 165 -19.77 -0.48 0.81
N TRP A 166 -19.60 -1.66 0.21
CA TRP A 166 -19.73 -1.89 -1.24
C TRP A 166 -18.73 -1.09 -2.09
N ARG A 167 -17.58 -0.73 -1.56
CA ARG A 167 -16.47 -0.08 -2.29
C ARG A 167 -15.15 -0.70 -1.89
N TRP A 168 -14.30 -0.94 -2.86
CA TRP A 168 -12.94 -1.35 -2.59
C TRP A 168 -12.11 -0.12 -2.21
N ARG A 169 -11.53 -0.15 -1.03
CA ARG A 169 -10.69 0.93 -0.52
C ARG A 169 -9.32 0.39 -0.17
N LEU A 170 -8.29 1.15 -0.51
CA LEU A 170 -6.93 0.90 -0.06
C LEU A 170 -6.87 1.07 1.46
N VAL A 171 -6.50 0.01 2.16
CA VAL A 171 -6.43 -0.03 3.64
C VAL A 171 -5.02 -0.22 4.17
N ALA A 172 -4.08 -0.69 3.32
CA ALA A 172 -2.69 -0.82 3.69
C ALA A 172 -1.78 -0.62 2.48
N VAL A 173 -0.62 -0.05 2.73
CA VAL A 173 0.48 0.06 1.78
C VAL A 173 1.68 -0.62 2.42
N THR A 174 2.21 -1.66 1.78
CA THR A 174 3.48 -2.28 2.18
C THR A 174 4.61 -1.59 1.43
N LEU A 175 5.54 -1.02 2.16
CA LEU A 175 6.69 -0.33 1.59
C LEU A 175 7.80 -1.33 1.23
N PRO A 176 8.56 -1.10 0.14
CA PRO A 176 9.82 -1.78 -0.12
C PRO A 176 10.79 -1.67 1.06
N GLU A 177 11.59 -2.70 1.28
CA GLU A 177 12.48 -2.79 2.44
C GLU A 177 13.48 -1.63 2.52
N ASN A 178 14.03 -1.20 1.38
CA ASN A 178 14.93 -0.05 1.31
C ASN A 178 14.26 1.25 1.81
N ILE A 179 12.98 1.45 1.50
CA ILE A 179 12.21 2.62 1.96
C ILE A 179 11.89 2.49 3.44
N GLN A 180 11.53 1.30 3.92
CA GLN A 180 11.32 1.07 5.35
C GLN A 180 12.57 1.40 6.16
N ASN A 181 13.75 0.95 5.70
CA ASN A 181 15.02 1.20 6.35
C ASN A 181 15.38 2.70 6.33
N LEU A 182 15.16 3.38 5.20
CA LEU A 182 15.36 4.83 5.09
C LEU A 182 14.50 5.60 6.08
N LEU A 183 13.21 5.29 6.16
CA LEU A 183 12.30 5.95 7.09
C LEU A 183 12.66 5.67 8.55
N ALA A 184 13.14 4.46 8.86
CA ALA A 184 13.65 4.12 10.18
C ALA A 184 14.90 4.96 10.53
N ASP A 185 15.82 5.19 9.59
CA ASP A 185 16.99 6.04 9.80
C ASP A 185 16.60 7.51 10.05
N GLU A 186 15.56 8.00 9.38
CA GLU A 186 15.02 9.34 9.67
C GLU A 186 14.38 9.42 11.06
N VAL A 187 13.68 8.39 11.50
CA VAL A 187 13.17 8.30 12.87
C VAL A 187 14.32 8.35 13.89
N ILE A 188 15.41 7.61 13.65
CA ILE A 188 16.60 7.61 14.53
C ILE A 188 17.21 9.01 14.61
N LYS A 189 17.32 9.74 13.49
CA LYS A 189 17.85 11.11 13.47
C LYS A 189 16.99 12.08 14.28
N VAL A 190 15.65 11.97 14.15
CA VAL A 190 14.73 12.84 14.89
C VAL A 190 14.74 12.54 16.39
N THR A 191 14.90 11.26 16.79
CA THR A 191 14.91 10.85 18.20
C THR A 191 16.21 11.21 18.92
N ARG A 192 17.30 11.43 18.18
CA ARG A 192 18.61 11.81 18.75
C ARG A 192 18.80 13.33 18.91
N ARG A 193 17.87 14.15 18.42
CA ARG A 193 17.85 15.61 18.59
C ARG A 193 17.06 16.02 19.82
#